data_ae726972a29924e7a47e9b7559e19c19
#
_entry.id   ae726972a29924e7a47e9b7559e19c19
#
_cell.length_a   1.000
_cell.length_b   1.000
_cell.length_c   1.000
_cell.angle_alpha   90.00
_cell.angle_beta   90.00
_cell.angle_gamma   90.00
#
_symmetry.space_group_name_H-M   'P 1'
#
loop_
_entity.id
_entity.type
_entity.pdbx_description
1 polymer ?
#
loop_
_entity_poly.entity_id
_entity_poly.type
_entity_poly.pdbx_seq_one_letter_code
_entity_poly.pdbx_strand_id
1 'polypeptide(L)'
;MNTKNLTIKNEAAVIDFAENLMREILQSQDALPYVIELVGDVGAGKTTFTKGLARGLEITEEITSPTFTISKVYENSRGQKLVHYDFYRLENPGIMVEDLFENLQDPQTVTVIEWADTVSEILPANHLRLEILINDDGSRTLNLTQNLTSEH
;
A
#
# COMPACT_ATOMS: atom_id res chain seq x y z
N MET A 1 -17.05 -3.07 -8.73
CA MET A 1 -15.97 -3.63 -7.89
C MET A 1 -15.18 -4.64 -8.71
N ASN A 2 -13.87 -4.42 -8.81
CA ASN A 2 -12.98 -5.38 -9.48
C ASN A 2 -12.24 -6.19 -8.44
N THR A 3 -12.25 -7.51 -8.62
CA THR A 3 -11.54 -8.42 -7.71
C THR A 3 -10.63 -9.31 -8.55
N LYS A 4 -9.39 -9.47 -8.11
CA LYS A 4 -8.42 -10.32 -8.78
C LYS A 4 -7.68 -11.16 -7.74
N ASN A 5 -7.61 -12.46 -7.98
CA ASN A 5 -6.91 -13.39 -7.10
C ASN A 5 -5.71 -13.97 -7.82
N LEU A 6 -4.57 -13.95 -7.16
CA LEU A 6 -3.31 -14.43 -7.71
C LEU A 6 -2.60 -15.31 -6.71
N THR A 7 -1.86 -16.31 -7.22
CA THR A 7 -0.96 -17.08 -6.39
C THR A 7 0.46 -16.79 -6.87
N ILE A 8 1.33 -16.38 -5.95
CA ILE A 8 2.71 -16.00 -6.24
C ILE A 8 3.63 -16.92 -5.46
N LYS A 9 4.64 -17.42 -6.15
CA LYS A 9 5.39 -18.58 -5.70
C LYS A 9 6.29 -18.31 -4.48
N ASN A 10 6.84 -17.09 -4.35
CA ASN A 10 7.78 -16.79 -3.26
C ASN A 10 7.88 -15.29 -3.02
N GLU A 11 8.69 -14.92 -2.02
CA GLU A 11 8.86 -13.53 -1.61
C GLU A 11 9.44 -12.65 -2.71
N ALA A 12 10.45 -13.14 -3.43
CA ALA A 12 11.06 -12.37 -4.51
C ALA A 12 10.04 -12.04 -5.59
N ALA A 13 9.15 -12.98 -5.90
CA ALA A 13 8.10 -12.78 -6.90
C ALA A 13 7.04 -11.78 -6.41
N VAL A 14 6.80 -11.69 -5.10
CA VAL A 14 5.91 -10.67 -4.53
C VAL A 14 6.48 -9.28 -4.77
N ILE A 15 7.79 -9.11 -4.56
CA ILE A 15 8.46 -7.83 -4.81
C ILE A 15 8.32 -7.45 -6.28
N ASP A 16 8.58 -8.38 -7.18
CA ASP A 16 8.48 -8.13 -8.62
C ASP A 16 7.06 -7.76 -9.03
N PHE A 17 6.08 -8.47 -8.47
CA PHE A 17 4.68 -8.17 -8.75
C PHE A 17 4.32 -6.75 -8.31
N ALA A 18 4.72 -6.36 -7.10
CA ALA A 18 4.42 -5.05 -6.55
C ALA A 18 5.12 -3.95 -7.36
N GLU A 19 6.35 -4.20 -7.78
CA GLU A 19 7.10 -3.25 -8.61
C GLU A 19 6.37 -3.01 -9.94
N ASN A 20 5.95 -4.08 -10.60
CA ASN A 20 5.25 -3.98 -11.87
C ASN A 20 3.88 -3.31 -11.70
N LEU A 21 3.19 -3.62 -10.62
CA LEU A 21 1.90 -2.99 -10.31
C LEU A 21 2.06 -1.48 -10.16
N MET A 22 3.09 -1.05 -9.43
CA MET A 22 3.31 0.38 -9.22
C MET A 22 3.65 1.09 -10.53
N ARG A 23 4.49 0.48 -11.35
CA ARG A 23 4.83 1.04 -12.67
C ARG A 23 3.60 1.17 -13.55
N GLU A 24 2.74 0.17 -13.52
CA GLU A 24 1.49 0.17 -14.28
C GLU A 24 0.57 1.28 -13.81
N ILE A 25 0.43 1.45 -12.48
CA ILE A 25 -0.37 2.53 -11.91
C ILE A 25 0.14 3.89 -12.39
N LEU A 26 1.46 4.09 -12.37
CA LEU A 26 2.05 5.37 -12.74
C LEU A 26 1.95 5.71 -14.22
N GLN A 27 1.57 4.76 -15.07
CA GLN A 27 1.36 5.03 -16.48
C GLN A 27 0.09 5.84 -16.76
N SER A 28 -0.84 5.83 -15.83
CA SER A 28 -2.07 6.61 -15.99
C SER A 28 -1.81 8.07 -15.75
N GLN A 29 -2.45 8.92 -16.55
CA GLN A 29 -2.46 10.34 -16.28
C GLN A 29 -3.25 10.56 -14.98
N ASP A 30 -2.77 11.47 -14.15
CA ASP A 30 -3.39 11.71 -12.84
C ASP A 30 -3.41 10.45 -11.95
N ALA A 31 -2.32 9.68 -12.01
CA ALA A 31 -2.21 8.45 -11.24
C ALA A 31 -2.21 8.69 -9.72
N LEU A 32 -1.67 9.83 -9.29
CA LEU A 32 -1.56 10.16 -7.88
C LEU A 32 -2.54 11.27 -7.50
N PRO A 33 -3.04 11.28 -6.28
CA PRO A 33 -2.71 10.37 -5.19
C PRO A 33 -3.30 8.97 -5.39
N TYR A 34 -2.61 7.97 -4.89
CA TYR A 34 -3.07 6.59 -4.95
C TYR A 34 -3.01 5.98 -3.55
N VAL A 35 -4.02 5.21 -3.19
CA VAL A 35 -4.14 4.69 -1.82
C VAL A 35 -4.24 3.16 -1.86
N ILE A 36 -3.41 2.49 -1.08
CA ILE A 36 -3.39 1.04 -0.98
C ILE A 36 -3.55 0.64 0.48
N GLU A 37 -4.56 -0.18 0.74
CA GLU A 37 -4.75 -0.81 2.04
C GLU A 37 -4.19 -2.22 2.00
N LEU A 38 -3.24 -2.52 2.89
CA LEU A 38 -2.63 -3.85 2.98
C LEU A 38 -3.24 -4.61 4.15
N VAL A 39 -3.71 -5.82 3.89
CA VAL A 39 -4.34 -6.68 4.88
C VAL A 39 -3.59 -8.01 4.91
N GLY A 40 -3.36 -8.53 6.09
CA GLY A 40 -2.69 -9.83 6.27
C GLY A 40 -2.12 -9.93 7.66
N ASP A 41 -1.83 -11.15 8.09
CA ASP A 41 -1.24 -11.39 9.39
C ASP A 41 0.19 -10.85 9.44
N VAL A 42 0.69 -10.64 10.66
CA VAL A 42 2.09 -10.30 10.88
C VAL A 42 2.96 -11.39 10.22
N GLY A 43 3.91 -10.95 9.40
CA GLY A 43 4.77 -11.89 8.68
C GLY A 43 4.22 -12.34 7.33
N ALA A 44 3.04 -11.87 6.92
CA ALA A 44 2.45 -12.28 5.65
C ALA A 44 3.16 -11.71 4.43
N GLY A 45 4.01 -10.70 4.61
CA GLY A 45 4.76 -10.11 3.50
C GLY A 45 4.31 -8.71 3.11
N LYS A 46 3.62 -8.01 4.02
CA LYS A 46 3.17 -6.64 3.73
C LYS A 46 4.34 -5.70 3.52
N THR A 47 5.38 -5.82 4.33
CA THR A 47 6.60 -5.02 4.15
C THR A 47 7.30 -5.40 2.84
N THR A 48 7.31 -6.68 2.50
CA THR A 48 7.88 -7.17 1.24
C THR A 48 7.16 -6.55 0.05
N PHE A 49 5.83 -6.51 0.10
CA PHE A 49 5.03 -5.88 -0.95
C PHE A 49 5.37 -4.39 -1.08
N THR A 50 5.49 -3.70 0.06
CA THR A 50 5.84 -2.28 0.09
C THR A 50 7.21 -2.02 -0.51
N LYS A 51 8.17 -2.93 -0.31
CA LYS A 51 9.49 -2.84 -0.96
C LYS A 51 9.37 -2.83 -2.48
N GLY A 52 8.48 -3.66 -3.01
CA GLY A 52 8.24 -3.69 -4.46
C GLY A 52 7.63 -2.38 -4.96
N LEU A 53 6.66 -1.84 -4.22
CA LEU A 53 6.07 -0.55 -4.58
C LEU A 53 7.13 0.55 -4.62
N ALA A 54 8.03 0.55 -3.64
CA ALA A 54 9.11 1.53 -3.60
C ALA A 54 10.04 1.40 -4.80
N ARG A 55 10.34 0.18 -5.23
CA ARG A 55 11.13 -0.03 -6.45
C ARG A 55 10.43 0.54 -7.68
N GLY A 56 9.11 0.35 -7.77
CA GLY A 56 8.34 0.89 -8.87
C GLY A 56 8.35 2.41 -8.91
N LEU A 57 8.47 3.05 -7.75
CA LEU A 57 8.62 4.50 -7.63
C LEU A 57 10.07 4.95 -7.77
N GLU A 58 11.00 4.01 -7.90
CA GLU A 58 12.44 4.29 -7.97
C GLU A 58 12.97 4.98 -6.71
N ILE A 59 12.44 4.57 -5.57
CA ILE A 59 12.93 4.99 -4.26
C ILE A 59 14.13 4.11 -3.91
N THR A 60 15.24 4.74 -3.54
CA THR A 60 16.49 4.02 -3.26
C THR A 60 16.73 3.74 -1.79
N GLU A 61 15.95 4.35 -0.91
CA GLU A 61 16.05 4.10 0.53
C GLU A 61 15.60 2.68 0.88
N GLU A 62 16.19 2.12 1.92
CA GLU A 62 15.74 0.83 2.43
C GLU A 62 14.39 0.95 3.10
N ILE A 63 13.45 0.10 2.68
CA ILE A 63 12.10 0.08 3.25
C ILE A 63 12.07 -0.81 4.48
N THR A 64 11.60 -0.27 5.58
CA THR A 64 11.42 -1.01 6.83
C THR A 64 10.01 -0.79 7.35
N SER A 65 9.55 -1.68 8.23
CA SER A 65 8.24 -1.53 8.84
C SER A 65 8.22 -0.32 9.77
N PRO A 66 7.15 0.50 9.78
CA PRO A 66 7.05 1.64 10.69
C PRO A 66 6.60 1.25 12.10
N THR A 67 7.13 0.17 12.64
CA THR A 67 6.64 -0.47 13.88
C THR A 67 6.61 0.48 15.08
N PHE A 68 7.58 1.37 15.17
CA PHE A 68 7.68 2.26 16.33
C PHE A 68 7.22 3.69 16.05
N THR A 69 7.03 4.05 14.80
CA THR A 69 6.77 5.45 14.43
C THR A 69 5.40 5.68 13.82
N ILE A 70 4.61 4.63 13.64
CA ILE A 70 3.28 4.64 13.01
C ILE A 70 3.36 4.97 11.52
N SER A 71 4.25 5.87 11.11
CA SER A 71 4.40 6.20 9.69
C SER A 71 5.86 6.43 9.32
N LYS A 72 6.17 6.20 8.04
CA LYS A 72 7.44 6.55 7.43
C LYS A 72 7.18 7.14 6.05
N VAL A 73 7.99 8.12 5.69
CA VAL A 73 7.90 8.81 4.41
C VAL A 73 9.17 8.54 3.62
N TYR A 74 9.01 8.12 2.39
CA TYR A 74 10.10 7.90 1.44
C TYR A 74 9.85 8.77 0.21
N GLU A 75 10.90 9.26 -0.39
CA GLU A 75 10.76 10.17 -1.54
C GLU A 75 11.75 9.78 -2.64
N ASN A 76 11.30 9.87 -3.89
CA ASN A 76 12.20 9.65 -5.01
C ASN A 76 12.77 10.98 -5.53
N SER A 77 13.61 10.91 -6.56
CA SER A 77 14.28 12.11 -7.09
C SER A 77 13.33 13.06 -7.83
N ARG A 78 12.10 12.61 -8.10
CA ARG A 78 11.11 13.43 -8.80
C ARG A 78 10.11 14.08 -7.84
N GLY A 79 10.31 13.94 -6.53
CA GLY A 79 9.40 14.49 -5.53
C GLY A 79 8.16 13.67 -5.26
N GLN A 80 8.07 12.47 -5.84
CA GLN A 80 6.97 11.56 -5.52
C GLN A 80 7.27 10.84 -4.22
N LYS A 81 6.24 10.61 -3.42
CA LYS A 81 6.39 10.05 -2.07
C LYS A 81 5.65 8.75 -1.91
N LEU A 82 6.21 7.89 -1.09
CA LEU A 82 5.54 6.71 -0.55
C LEU A 82 5.43 6.92 0.95
N VAL A 83 4.21 7.02 1.46
CA VAL A 83 3.98 7.17 2.89
C VAL A 83 3.37 5.88 3.40
N HIS A 84 4.04 5.25 4.34
CA HIS A 84 3.65 3.95 4.88
C HIS A 84 3.16 4.13 6.32
N TYR A 85 1.90 3.78 6.56
CA TYR A 85 1.27 3.82 7.88
C TYR A 85 1.04 2.42 8.40
N ASP A 86 1.27 2.23 9.70
CA ASP A 86 0.92 0.99 10.38
C ASP A 86 0.15 1.35 11.65
N PHE A 87 -1.16 1.11 11.63
CA PHE A 87 -2.03 1.40 12.77
C PHE A 87 -2.25 0.19 13.67
N TYR A 88 -1.39 -0.81 13.57
CA TYR A 88 -1.49 -2.00 14.40
C TYR A 88 -1.51 -1.63 15.87
N ARG A 89 -2.52 -2.12 16.60
CA ARG A 89 -2.73 -1.85 18.03
C ARG A 89 -2.98 -0.38 18.37
N LEU A 90 -3.22 0.47 17.39
CA LEU A 90 -3.56 1.86 17.65
C LEU A 90 -5.07 1.99 17.72
N GLU A 91 -5.61 2.11 18.92
CA GLU A 91 -7.07 2.20 19.11
C GLU A 91 -7.61 3.56 18.70
N ASN A 92 -6.83 4.60 18.94
CA ASN A 92 -7.24 5.96 18.60
C ASN A 92 -6.11 6.62 17.80
N PRO A 93 -6.27 6.74 16.48
CA PRO A 93 -5.21 7.34 15.64
C PRO A 93 -4.97 8.83 15.93
N GLY A 94 -5.92 9.53 16.57
CA GLY A 94 -5.69 10.88 17.07
C GLY A 94 -5.10 11.83 16.04
N ILE A 95 -3.95 12.39 16.37
CA ILE A 95 -3.26 13.38 15.53
C ILE A 95 -2.89 12.79 14.16
N MET A 96 -2.66 11.48 14.10
CA MET A 96 -2.27 10.84 12.83
C MET A 96 -3.38 10.87 11.79
N VAL A 97 -4.63 11.07 12.20
CA VAL A 97 -5.74 11.18 11.26
C VAL A 97 -5.57 12.40 10.35
N GLU A 98 -5.15 13.52 10.92
CA GLU A 98 -4.92 14.73 10.14
C GLU A 98 -3.76 14.56 9.18
N ASP A 99 -2.68 13.97 9.65
CA ASP A 99 -1.52 13.67 8.82
C ASP A 99 -1.91 12.76 7.66
N LEU A 100 -2.64 11.69 7.96
CA LEU A 100 -3.12 10.76 6.94
C LEU A 100 -4.03 11.48 5.93
N PHE A 101 -4.97 12.28 6.41
CA PHE A 101 -5.91 12.98 5.55
C PHE A 101 -5.19 13.88 4.54
N GLU A 102 -4.15 14.58 4.97
CA GLU A 102 -3.34 15.41 4.09
C GLU A 102 -2.63 14.58 3.03
N ASN A 103 -2.04 13.46 3.43
CA ASN A 103 -1.32 12.59 2.48
C ASN A 103 -2.26 11.92 1.48
N LEU A 104 -3.47 11.58 1.89
CA LEU A 104 -4.45 10.99 0.99
C LEU A 104 -4.82 11.92 -0.16
N GLN A 105 -4.62 13.22 0.02
CA GLN A 105 -4.97 14.24 -0.99
C GLN A 105 -3.76 14.81 -1.71
N ASP A 106 -2.56 14.48 -1.28
CA ASP A 106 -1.33 15.02 -1.86
C ASP A 106 -1.11 14.42 -3.25
N PRO A 107 -1.07 15.27 -4.32
CA PRO A 107 -0.99 14.76 -5.69
C PRO A 107 0.34 14.09 -6.05
N GLN A 108 1.30 14.06 -5.14
CA GLN A 108 2.58 13.40 -5.37
C GLN A 108 2.75 12.12 -4.55
N THR A 109 1.69 11.66 -3.88
CA THR A 109 1.82 10.64 -2.84
C THR A 109 1.10 9.35 -3.16
N VAL A 110 1.80 8.23 -2.92
CA VAL A 110 1.20 6.90 -2.77
C VAL A 110 1.14 6.63 -1.26
N THR A 111 -0.05 6.37 -0.75
CA THR A 111 -0.23 6.07 0.67
C THR A 111 -0.50 4.58 0.84
N VAL A 112 0.29 3.91 1.67
CA VAL A 112 0.13 2.50 2.00
C VAL A 112 -0.24 2.38 3.46
N ILE A 113 -1.35 1.71 3.76
CA ILE A 113 -1.90 1.65 5.11
C ILE A 113 -2.08 0.21 5.55
N GLU A 114 -1.47 -0.16 6.69
CA GLU A 114 -1.71 -1.44 7.35
C GLU A 114 -2.61 -1.21 8.55
N TRP A 115 -3.49 -2.17 8.82
CA TRP A 115 -4.44 -2.10 9.95
C TRP A 115 -5.31 -0.86 9.87
N ALA A 116 -5.97 -0.68 8.73
CA ALA A 116 -6.73 0.53 8.42
C ALA A 116 -8.11 0.60 9.10
N ASP A 117 -8.47 -0.37 9.93
CA ASP A 117 -9.83 -0.48 10.50
C ASP A 117 -10.29 0.80 11.20
N THR A 118 -9.40 1.46 11.93
CA THR A 118 -9.74 2.67 12.67
C THR A 118 -9.85 3.92 11.80
N VAL A 119 -9.41 3.85 10.56
CA VAL A 119 -9.41 5.01 9.64
C VAL A 119 -10.16 4.71 8.34
N SER A 120 -10.88 3.59 8.28
CA SER A 120 -11.52 3.15 7.04
C SER A 120 -12.48 4.18 6.45
N GLU A 121 -13.13 4.97 7.29
CA GLU A 121 -14.11 5.95 6.84
C GLU A 121 -13.53 7.10 6.04
N ILE A 122 -12.25 7.40 6.23
CA ILE A 122 -11.62 8.50 5.50
C ILE A 122 -10.88 8.06 4.25
N LEU A 123 -10.79 6.75 4.00
CA LEU A 123 -10.14 6.25 2.80
C LEU A 123 -11.01 6.49 1.57
N PRO A 124 -10.41 6.84 0.41
CA PRO A 124 -11.20 7.00 -0.81
C PRO A 124 -11.91 5.70 -1.17
N ALA A 125 -13.13 5.82 -1.69
CA ALA A 125 -13.92 4.64 -2.04
C ALA A 125 -13.25 3.74 -3.08
N ASN A 126 -12.41 4.34 -3.93
CA ASN A 126 -11.73 3.60 -5.00
C ASN A 126 -10.33 3.13 -4.63
N HIS A 127 -9.97 3.16 -3.34
CA HIS A 127 -8.64 2.68 -2.96
C HIS A 127 -8.48 1.19 -3.27
N LEU A 128 -7.24 0.76 -3.48
CA LEU A 128 -6.93 -0.64 -3.69
C LEU A 128 -6.80 -1.33 -2.33
N ARG A 129 -7.52 -2.44 -2.16
CA ARG A 129 -7.37 -3.27 -0.98
C ARG A 129 -6.67 -4.55 -1.41
N LEU A 130 -5.54 -4.85 -0.78
CA LEU A 130 -4.77 -6.03 -1.10
C LEU A 130 -4.59 -6.88 0.15
N GLU A 131 -5.10 -8.11 0.07
CA GLU A 131 -4.93 -9.08 1.14
C GLU A 131 -3.85 -10.07 0.76
N ILE A 132 -2.92 -10.34 1.67
CA ILE A 132 -1.81 -11.28 1.45
C ILE A 132 -1.97 -12.43 2.44
N LEU A 133 -2.02 -13.65 1.89
CA LEU A 133 -2.13 -14.88 2.68
C LEU A 133 -0.93 -15.76 2.38
N ILE A 134 -0.35 -16.36 3.42
CA ILE A 134 0.75 -17.33 3.26
C ILE A 134 0.14 -18.72 3.17
N ASN A 135 0.49 -19.46 2.13
CA ASN A 135 0.06 -20.83 1.95
C ASN A 135 1.06 -21.81 2.59
N ASP A 136 0.62 -23.03 2.85
CA ASP A 136 1.44 -24.05 3.51
C ASP A 136 2.72 -24.38 2.75
N ASP A 137 2.72 -24.23 1.44
CA ASP A 137 3.89 -24.52 0.60
C ASP A 137 4.84 -23.32 0.46
N GLY A 138 4.59 -22.22 1.17
CA GLY A 138 5.42 -21.03 1.11
C GLY A 138 5.04 -20.04 0.01
N SER A 139 4.08 -20.40 -0.84
CA SER A 139 3.55 -19.44 -1.82
C SER A 139 2.64 -18.43 -1.12
N ARG A 140 2.30 -17.37 -1.82
CA ARG A 140 1.42 -16.30 -1.31
C ARG A 140 0.20 -16.19 -2.20
N THR A 141 -0.97 -16.05 -1.58
CA THR A 141 -2.19 -15.69 -2.30
C THR A 141 -2.44 -14.21 -2.11
N LEU A 142 -2.62 -13.50 -3.21
CA LEU A 142 -2.92 -12.07 -3.20
C LEU A 142 -4.33 -11.86 -3.71
N ASN A 143 -5.15 -11.21 -2.90
CA ASN A 143 -6.52 -10.86 -3.27
C ASN A 143 -6.60 -9.34 -3.39
N LEU A 144 -6.75 -8.85 -4.62
CA LEU A 144 -6.84 -7.42 -4.91
C LEU A 144 -8.28 -7.04 -5.16
N THR A 145 -8.75 -6.02 -4.47
CA THR A 145 -10.12 -5.54 -4.64
C THR A 145 -10.08 -4.03 -4.79
N GLN A 146 -10.74 -3.51 -5.81
CA GLN A 146 -10.81 -2.07 -6.04
C GLN A 146 -12.20 -1.70 -6.55
N ASN A 147 -12.81 -0.72 -5.91
CA ASN A 147 -14.04 -0.12 -6.38
C ASN A 147 -13.70 0.87 -7.47
N LEU A 148 -13.96 0.51 -8.71
CA LEU A 148 -13.82 1.44 -9.82
C LEU A 148 -15.14 2.15 -10.00
N THR A 149 -15.29 3.29 -9.36
CA THR A 149 -16.46 4.12 -9.60
C THR A 149 -16.19 4.91 -10.86
N SER A 150 -16.87 4.51 -11.87
CA SER A 150 -16.78 5.27 -13.11
C SER A 150 -17.81 6.36 -13.09
N GLU A 151 -18.02 7.01 -12.14
CA GLU A 151 -18.90 7.94 -12.14
C GLU A 151 -18.75 9.02 -12.57
N HIS A 152 -18.73 9.10 -12.98
CA HIS A 152 -18.65 9.93 -13.24
C HIS A 152 -19.12 10.54 -13.64
#